data_69cadeb3f3846402e77f67866ee9f9d4
#
_entry.id   69cadeb3f3846402e77f67866ee9f9d4
#
_cell.length_a   1.000
_cell.length_b   1.000
_cell.length_c   1.000
_cell.angle_alpha   90.00
_cell.angle_beta   90.00
_cell.angle_gamma   90.00
#
_symmetry.space_group_name_H-M   'P 1'
#
loop_
_entity.id
_entity.type
_entity.pdbx_description
1 polymer ?
#
loop_
_entity_poly.entity_id
_entity_poly.type
_entity_poly.pdbx_seq_one_letter_code
_entity_poly.pdbx_strand_id
1 'polypeptide(L)'
;MSVTAAKGFTASGVAAGIKENGNPDLALVVNNGPRLAAAGVFTSNRVKAAPVLWSEQVLKGGTVSAVVLNSGGANACTGPLGFQDTHATAEKVAEVLGHSAGEVAVASTGLIGVRLPMDKLLPGVEKAAAELTPHGGDKAAIAIKTTDTVHKTAVAQGAGGWVVGGMAKGAGMLAPGLATMLVVLTTDADLEAQDLDTALRAATRTTFDRVDSDGCMSTNDTVLLLASGASGVTPPAEEFAEAVREVCADLARQLIGDAEGASKDIRIEVVGAATEDDAVEVGRSIARNNLLKCAIHGEDPNWGRVLSAIGTTSAAFQPDQLNVAINGVWVCKNGSVGEDRELVDMRYREVRITADLAAGGESAVIWTNDLTADYVHENSAYSS
;
A
#
# COMPACT_ATOMS: atom_id res chain seq x y z
N MET A 1 -8.60 15.48 5.09
CA MET A 1 -9.37 15.15 3.84
C MET A 1 -8.80 13.86 3.27
N SER A 2 -9.64 12.88 3.01
CA SER A 2 -9.24 11.53 2.57
C SER A 2 -10.23 11.03 1.51
N VAL A 3 -10.74 9.81 1.61
CA VAL A 3 -11.72 9.21 0.70
C VAL A 3 -13.04 9.99 0.54
N THR A 4 -13.33 10.94 1.41
CA THR A 4 -14.50 11.83 1.29
C THR A 4 -14.15 13.21 0.73
N ALA A 5 -12.92 13.41 0.20
CA ALA A 5 -12.57 14.63 -0.54
C ALA A 5 -13.29 14.70 -1.90
N ALA A 6 -13.43 13.55 -2.56
CA ALA A 6 -14.21 13.42 -3.78
C ALA A 6 -15.72 13.51 -3.47
N LYS A 7 -16.47 14.26 -4.29
CA LYS A 7 -17.92 14.38 -4.13
C LYS A 7 -18.62 13.04 -4.37
N GLY A 8 -19.77 12.84 -3.72
CA GLY A 8 -20.55 11.61 -3.86
C GLY A 8 -20.13 10.50 -2.89
N PHE A 9 -19.14 10.71 -2.03
CA PHE A 9 -18.73 9.73 -1.06
C PHE A 9 -19.08 10.14 0.36
N THR A 10 -19.51 9.13 1.15
CA THR A 10 -19.62 9.22 2.61
C THR A 10 -18.79 8.10 3.23
N ALA A 11 -18.30 8.32 4.44
CA ALA A 11 -17.55 7.32 5.18
C ALA A 11 -17.84 7.39 6.67
N SER A 12 -17.51 6.31 7.36
CA SER A 12 -17.52 6.22 8.82
C SER A 12 -16.40 5.32 9.32
N GLY A 13 -16.05 5.47 10.59
CA GLY A 13 -15.12 4.58 11.29
C GLY A 13 -15.57 4.43 12.72
N VAL A 14 -15.83 3.19 13.15
CA VAL A 14 -16.42 2.87 14.46
C VAL A 14 -15.63 1.79 15.19
N ALA A 15 -15.77 1.73 16.50
CA ALA A 15 -15.38 0.57 17.29
C ALA A 15 -16.54 -0.43 17.30
N ALA A 16 -16.37 -1.55 16.60
CA ALA A 16 -17.28 -2.69 16.61
C ALA A 16 -16.94 -3.67 17.75
N GLY A 17 -15.74 -3.57 18.33
CA GLY A 17 -15.24 -4.43 19.39
C GLY A 17 -14.52 -5.68 18.85
N ILE A 18 -14.02 -5.62 17.62
CA ILE A 18 -13.15 -6.65 17.05
C ILE A 18 -11.80 -6.61 17.75
N LYS A 19 -11.26 -5.39 17.96
CA LYS A 19 -10.06 -5.15 18.76
C LYS A 19 -10.41 -5.12 20.25
N GLU A 20 -9.63 -5.79 21.08
CA GLU A 20 -9.84 -5.84 22.51
C GLU A 20 -9.58 -4.51 23.23
N ASN A 21 -8.74 -3.64 22.65
CA ASN A 21 -8.36 -2.35 23.22
C ASN A 21 -9.43 -1.25 23.06
N GLY A 22 -10.56 -1.56 22.38
CA GLY A 22 -11.65 -0.61 22.18
C GLY A 22 -11.41 0.48 21.12
N ASN A 23 -10.29 0.43 20.43
CA ASN A 23 -10.02 1.34 19.31
C ASN A 23 -10.97 1.10 18.14
N PRO A 24 -11.22 2.11 17.28
CA PRO A 24 -11.95 1.90 16.04
C PRO A 24 -11.34 0.77 15.19
N ASP A 25 -12.21 -0.09 14.67
CA ASP A 25 -11.80 -1.35 14.00
C ASP A 25 -12.65 -1.73 12.81
N LEU A 26 -13.67 -0.92 12.48
CA LEU A 26 -14.53 -1.10 11.32
C LEU A 26 -14.75 0.23 10.61
N ALA A 27 -14.44 0.26 9.31
CA ALA A 27 -14.69 1.38 8.41
C ALA A 27 -15.71 1.00 7.33
N LEU A 28 -16.53 1.97 6.92
CA LEU A 28 -17.45 1.86 5.81
C LEU A 28 -17.28 3.08 4.91
N VAL A 29 -17.07 2.84 3.60
CA VAL A 29 -17.00 3.88 2.56
C VAL A 29 -18.10 3.59 1.56
N VAL A 30 -18.97 4.58 1.29
CA VAL A 30 -20.14 4.42 0.41
C VAL A 30 -20.06 5.42 -0.73
N ASN A 31 -20.26 4.93 -1.93
CA ASN A 31 -20.41 5.71 -3.14
C ASN A 31 -21.92 6.01 -3.37
N ASN A 32 -22.30 7.26 -3.20
CA ASN A 32 -23.67 7.76 -3.38
C ASN A 32 -23.81 8.54 -4.70
N GLY A 33 -22.83 8.46 -5.57
CA GLY A 33 -22.81 9.22 -6.82
C GLY A 33 -23.66 8.59 -7.93
N PRO A 34 -23.81 9.30 -9.06
CA PRO A 34 -24.55 8.78 -10.21
C PRO A 34 -23.84 7.60 -10.91
N ARG A 35 -22.54 7.42 -10.66
CA ARG A 35 -21.76 6.27 -11.12
C ARG A 35 -21.24 5.45 -9.94
N LEU A 36 -21.13 4.15 -10.17
CA LEU A 36 -20.58 3.19 -9.19
C LEU A 36 -19.36 2.44 -9.78
N ALA A 37 -18.68 3.06 -10.76
CA ALA A 37 -17.56 2.43 -11.43
C ALA A 37 -16.41 2.16 -10.44
N ALA A 38 -15.78 1.00 -10.56
CA ALA A 38 -14.71 0.61 -9.66
C ALA A 38 -13.68 -0.30 -10.35
N ALA A 39 -12.45 -0.20 -9.89
CA ALA A 39 -11.34 -1.09 -10.21
C ALA A 39 -10.59 -1.51 -8.94
N GLY A 40 -9.83 -2.60 -9.02
CA GLY A 40 -9.04 -3.05 -7.89
C GLY A 40 -7.82 -3.88 -8.30
N VAL A 41 -6.78 -3.75 -7.50
CA VAL A 41 -5.57 -4.58 -7.58
C VAL A 41 -5.41 -5.29 -6.24
N PHE A 42 -5.03 -6.55 -6.29
CA PHE A 42 -5.00 -7.43 -5.13
C PHE A 42 -3.63 -8.11 -5.02
N THR A 43 -3.34 -8.62 -3.83
CA THR A 43 -2.12 -9.38 -3.57
C THR A 43 -1.86 -10.47 -4.60
N SER A 44 -0.62 -10.59 -5.02
CA SER A 44 -0.15 -11.72 -5.85
C SER A 44 0.21 -12.96 -5.02
N ASN A 45 0.08 -12.90 -3.68
CA ASN A 45 0.28 -14.05 -2.82
C ASN A 45 -0.68 -15.19 -3.21
N ARG A 46 -0.16 -16.40 -3.31
CA ARG A 46 -0.97 -17.58 -3.64
C ARG A 46 -1.91 -17.99 -2.50
N VAL A 47 -1.61 -17.58 -1.26
CA VAL A 47 -2.44 -17.78 -0.08
C VAL A 47 -3.30 -16.53 0.11
N LYS A 48 -4.40 -16.44 -0.65
CA LYS A 48 -5.31 -15.30 -0.59
C LYS A 48 -6.31 -15.44 0.54
N ALA A 49 -6.54 -14.35 1.27
CA ALA A 49 -7.58 -14.26 2.28
C ALA A 49 -8.99 -14.30 1.65
N ALA A 50 -9.98 -14.72 2.43
CA ALA A 50 -11.37 -14.79 1.97
C ALA A 50 -11.93 -13.45 1.45
N PRO A 51 -11.69 -12.28 2.09
CA PRO A 51 -12.13 -11.00 1.56
C PRO A 51 -11.48 -10.62 0.22
N VAL A 52 -10.24 -11.04 -0.03
CA VAL A 52 -9.58 -10.83 -1.34
C VAL A 52 -10.31 -11.61 -2.42
N LEU A 53 -10.56 -12.90 -2.19
CA LEU A 53 -11.30 -13.77 -3.15
C LEU A 53 -12.70 -13.23 -3.44
N TRP A 54 -13.40 -12.74 -2.42
CA TRP A 54 -14.72 -12.13 -2.56
C TRP A 54 -14.65 -10.85 -3.40
N SER A 55 -13.78 -9.92 -3.04
CA SER A 55 -13.67 -8.61 -3.70
C SER A 55 -13.17 -8.71 -5.14
N GLU A 56 -12.27 -9.67 -5.45
CA GLU A 56 -11.91 -9.99 -6.83
C GLU A 56 -13.13 -10.41 -7.66
N GLN A 57 -14.05 -11.16 -7.06
CA GLN A 57 -15.28 -11.58 -7.75
C GLN A 57 -16.25 -10.42 -7.96
N VAL A 58 -16.44 -9.57 -6.95
CA VAL A 58 -17.28 -8.36 -7.02
C VAL A 58 -16.80 -7.43 -8.14
N LEU A 59 -15.50 -7.17 -8.20
CA LEU A 59 -14.92 -6.24 -9.19
C LEU A 59 -14.96 -6.73 -10.64
N LYS A 60 -15.27 -7.99 -10.91
CA LYS A 60 -15.54 -8.44 -12.29
C LYS A 60 -16.73 -7.73 -12.93
N GLY A 61 -17.68 -7.26 -12.11
CA GLY A 61 -18.80 -6.45 -12.55
C GLY A 61 -18.44 -4.99 -12.87
N GLY A 62 -17.25 -4.53 -12.45
CA GLY A 62 -16.82 -3.13 -12.61
C GLY A 62 -17.61 -2.13 -11.77
N THR A 63 -18.43 -2.61 -10.81
CA THR A 63 -19.36 -1.78 -10.04
C THR A 63 -19.22 -2.08 -8.55
N VAL A 64 -18.95 -1.04 -7.74
CA VAL A 64 -18.91 -1.13 -6.26
C VAL A 64 -19.65 0.07 -5.68
N SER A 65 -20.68 -0.21 -4.90
CA SER A 65 -21.47 0.80 -4.17
C SER A 65 -20.94 1.07 -2.77
N ALA A 66 -20.28 0.09 -2.14
CA ALA A 66 -19.71 0.24 -0.80
C ALA A 66 -18.45 -0.62 -0.61
N VAL A 67 -17.55 -0.15 0.26
CA VAL A 67 -16.40 -0.90 0.76
C VAL A 67 -16.48 -0.96 2.27
N VAL A 68 -16.48 -2.16 2.83
CA VAL A 68 -16.36 -2.39 4.26
C VAL A 68 -14.97 -2.95 4.58
N LEU A 69 -14.31 -2.34 5.57
CA LEU A 69 -12.97 -2.73 5.97
C LEU A 69 -12.95 -2.98 7.48
N ASN A 70 -12.38 -4.11 7.91
CA ASN A 70 -12.12 -4.33 9.32
C ASN A 70 -10.64 -4.47 9.62
N SER A 71 -10.25 -4.07 10.82
CA SER A 71 -8.94 -4.33 11.42
C SER A 71 -9.10 -5.14 12.73
N GLY A 72 -8.10 -5.97 13.04
CA GLY A 72 -8.13 -6.89 14.20
C GLY A 72 -8.29 -8.37 13.83
N GLY A 73 -8.56 -8.69 12.56
CA GLY A 73 -8.59 -10.04 12.03
C GLY A 73 -8.50 -10.04 10.51
N ALA A 74 -7.56 -10.82 9.98
CA ALA A 74 -7.30 -10.89 8.52
C ALA A 74 -8.33 -11.71 7.76
N ASN A 75 -9.04 -12.61 8.44
CA ASN A 75 -9.88 -13.62 7.79
C ASN A 75 -9.13 -14.39 6.68
N ALA A 76 -7.86 -14.67 6.92
CA ALA A 76 -6.99 -15.46 6.07
C ALA A 76 -6.75 -16.84 6.69
N CYS A 77 -6.61 -17.87 5.86
CA CYS A 77 -6.44 -19.27 6.29
C CYS A 77 -7.60 -19.78 7.19
N THR A 78 -8.80 -19.25 7.01
CA THR A 78 -10.01 -19.56 7.80
C THR A 78 -10.95 -20.55 7.10
N GLY A 79 -10.58 -21.01 5.90
CA GLY A 79 -11.29 -22.01 5.13
C GLY A 79 -12.69 -21.55 4.67
N PRO A 80 -13.60 -22.51 4.35
CA PRO A 80 -14.95 -22.17 3.85
C PRO A 80 -15.77 -21.30 4.80
N LEU A 81 -15.58 -21.46 6.11
CA LEU A 81 -16.30 -20.67 7.13
C LEU A 81 -15.88 -19.20 7.08
N GLY A 82 -14.59 -18.91 6.87
CA GLY A 82 -14.13 -17.53 6.70
C GLY A 82 -14.67 -16.87 5.43
N PHE A 83 -14.88 -17.65 4.35
CA PHE A 83 -15.55 -17.14 3.16
C PHE A 83 -17.04 -16.85 3.43
N GLN A 84 -17.72 -17.68 4.20
CA GLN A 84 -19.10 -17.42 4.66
C GLN A 84 -19.17 -16.16 5.53
N ASP A 85 -18.19 -15.93 6.41
CA ASP A 85 -18.10 -14.70 7.22
C ASP A 85 -17.97 -13.45 6.33
N THR A 86 -17.16 -13.53 5.28
CA THR A 86 -17.02 -12.44 4.30
C THR A 86 -18.33 -12.18 3.57
N HIS A 87 -19.00 -13.22 3.11
CA HIS A 87 -20.30 -13.14 2.44
C HIS A 87 -21.36 -12.50 3.36
N ALA A 88 -21.48 -13.00 4.59
CA ALA A 88 -22.41 -12.44 5.58
C ALA A 88 -22.13 -10.97 5.89
N THR A 89 -20.86 -10.56 5.88
CA THR A 89 -20.47 -9.14 6.03
C THR A 89 -20.98 -8.30 4.87
N ALA A 90 -20.79 -8.77 3.62
CA ALA A 90 -21.27 -8.08 2.43
C ALA A 90 -22.80 -8.00 2.37
N GLU A 91 -23.48 -9.10 2.72
CA GLU A 91 -24.95 -9.14 2.82
C GLU A 91 -25.49 -8.15 3.86
N LYS A 92 -24.82 -8.05 5.02
CA LYS A 92 -25.22 -7.11 6.08
C LYS A 92 -25.07 -5.66 5.63
N VAL A 93 -23.98 -5.32 4.94
CA VAL A 93 -23.79 -3.98 4.37
C VAL A 93 -24.88 -3.70 3.33
N ALA A 94 -25.16 -4.66 2.45
CA ALA A 94 -26.20 -4.53 1.43
C ALA A 94 -27.60 -4.33 2.05
N GLU A 95 -27.92 -5.08 3.11
CA GLU A 95 -29.18 -4.95 3.85
C GLU A 95 -29.37 -3.53 4.42
N VAL A 96 -28.38 -3.04 5.16
CA VAL A 96 -28.51 -1.73 5.85
C VAL A 96 -28.44 -0.52 4.92
N LEU A 97 -27.83 -0.67 3.74
CA LEU A 97 -27.76 0.40 2.73
C LEU A 97 -28.82 0.29 1.63
N GLY A 98 -29.53 -0.82 1.54
CA GLY A 98 -30.46 -1.10 0.44
C GLY A 98 -29.76 -1.34 -0.90
N HIS A 99 -28.57 -1.92 -0.87
CA HIS A 99 -27.73 -2.22 -2.05
C HIS A 99 -27.74 -3.73 -2.37
N SER A 100 -26.98 -4.12 -3.41
CA SER A 100 -26.69 -5.53 -3.72
C SER A 100 -25.39 -5.97 -3.04
N ALA A 101 -25.37 -7.17 -2.43
CA ALA A 101 -24.15 -7.73 -1.87
C ALA A 101 -23.05 -7.93 -2.95
N GLY A 102 -23.45 -8.17 -4.21
CA GLY A 102 -22.54 -8.24 -5.35
C GLY A 102 -21.87 -6.92 -5.74
N GLU A 103 -22.22 -5.82 -5.10
CA GLU A 103 -21.60 -4.48 -5.26
C GLU A 103 -20.91 -4.02 -3.98
N VAL A 104 -20.73 -4.89 -3.00
CA VAL A 104 -20.02 -4.60 -1.74
C VAL A 104 -18.66 -5.28 -1.75
N ALA A 105 -17.60 -4.50 -1.80
CA ALA A 105 -16.24 -5.00 -1.60
C ALA A 105 -15.93 -5.12 -0.09
N VAL A 106 -15.19 -6.16 0.27
CA VAL A 106 -14.78 -6.44 1.66
C VAL A 106 -13.26 -6.50 1.73
N ALA A 107 -12.67 -5.84 2.72
CA ALA A 107 -11.25 -5.93 3.02
C ALA A 107 -11.03 -6.13 4.52
N SER A 108 -10.07 -6.95 4.88
CA SER A 108 -9.77 -7.29 6.28
C SER A 108 -8.27 -7.26 6.53
N THR A 109 -7.86 -6.95 7.76
CA THR A 109 -6.46 -6.97 8.17
C THR A 109 -6.34 -7.34 9.65
N GLY A 110 -5.21 -7.93 10.04
CA GLY A 110 -4.90 -8.35 11.40
C GLY A 110 -4.44 -9.81 11.46
N LEU A 111 -4.76 -10.50 12.53
CA LEU A 111 -4.27 -11.85 12.79
C LEU A 111 -4.77 -12.87 11.76
N ILE A 112 -3.84 -13.71 11.26
CA ILE A 112 -4.10 -14.81 10.33
C ILE A 112 -4.51 -16.08 11.10
N GLY A 113 -5.41 -16.88 10.54
CA GLY A 113 -5.81 -18.18 11.08
C GLY A 113 -6.93 -18.13 12.14
N VAL A 114 -7.41 -16.93 12.48
CA VAL A 114 -8.51 -16.72 13.42
C VAL A 114 -9.74 -16.18 12.70
N ARG A 115 -10.90 -16.75 12.97
CA ARG A 115 -12.17 -16.28 12.42
C ARG A 115 -12.58 -14.95 13.03
N LEU A 116 -13.30 -14.13 12.24
CA LEU A 116 -13.83 -12.86 12.72
C LEU A 116 -14.97 -13.10 13.75
N PRO A 117 -15.05 -12.25 14.80
CA PRO A 117 -16.17 -12.29 15.76
C PRO A 117 -17.42 -11.68 15.13
N MET A 118 -18.18 -12.49 14.39
CA MET A 118 -19.33 -12.04 13.59
C MET A 118 -20.46 -11.46 14.45
N ASP A 119 -20.58 -11.89 15.70
CA ASP A 119 -21.49 -11.33 16.73
C ASP A 119 -21.19 -9.87 17.09
N LYS A 120 -19.97 -9.40 16.83
CA LYS A 120 -19.54 -8.02 17.01
C LYS A 120 -19.50 -7.26 15.68
N LEU A 121 -18.99 -7.92 14.61
CA LEU A 121 -18.81 -7.29 13.31
C LEU A 121 -20.15 -6.89 12.67
N LEU A 122 -21.16 -7.76 12.67
CA LEU A 122 -22.43 -7.46 12.02
C LEU A 122 -23.20 -6.29 12.68
N PRO A 123 -23.34 -6.21 14.02
CA PRO A 123 -23.85 -4.99 14.65
C PRO A 123 -22.97 -3.77 14.45
N GLY A 124 -21.63 -3.95 14.32
CA GLY A 124 -20.69 -2.90 13.95
C GLY A 124 -20.97 -2.29 12.58
N VAL A 125 -21.39 -3.10 11.60
CA VAL A 125 -21.81 -2.62 10.28
C VAL A 125 -23.06 -1.73 10.39
N GLU A 126 -24.06 -2.10 11.19
CA GLU A 126 -25.25 -1.27 11.43
C GLU A 126 -24.86 0.10 12.04
N LYS A 127 -23.97 0.05 13.03
CA LYS A 127 -23.45 1.28 13.66
C LYS A 127 -22.69 2.14 12.65
N ALA A 128 -21.81 1.53 11.83
CA ALA A 128 -21.05 2.25 10.81
C ALA A 128 -21.96 2.90 9.78
N ALA A 129 -23.02 2.20 9.33
CA ALA A 129 -24.01 2.74 8.41
C ALA A 129 -24.75 3.95 9.00
N ALA A 130 -25.12 3.90 10.29
CA ALA A 130 -25.79 4.99 11.00
C ALA A 130 -24.89 6.23 11.18
N GLU A 131 -23.56 6.06 11.19
CA GLU A 131 -22.58 7.14 11.39
C GLU A 131 -21.97 7.67 10.07
N LEU A 132 -22.46 7.23 8.90
CA LEU A 132 -21.98 7.71 7.60
C LEU A 132 -22.12 9.23 7.45
N THR A 133 -21.04 9.90 7.02
CA THR A 133 -21.01 11.34 6.80
C THR A 133 -20.01 11.72 5.70
N PRO A 134 -20.25 12.82 4.95
CA PRO A 134 -19.25 13.34 4.00
C PRO A 134 -17.95 13.85 4.67
N HIS A 135 -17.90 13.89 6.01
CA HIS A 135 -16.71 14.26 6.77
C HIS A 135 -16.08 13.06 7.51
N GLY A 136 -16.51 11.84 7.20
CA GLY A 136 -16.10 10.63 7.91
C GLY A 136 -14.77 10.02 7.45
N GLY A 137 -14.12 10.56 6.41
CA GLY A 137 -12.94 9.96 5.81
C GLY A 137 -11.77 9.74 6.77
N ASP A 138 -11.48 10.69 7.66
CA ASP A 138 -10.38 10.55 8.63
C ASP A 138 -10.73 9.49 9.70
N LYS A 139 -12.01 9.39 10.12
CA LYS A 139 -12.47 8.33 11.02
C LYS A 139 -12.32 6.94 10.38
N ALA A 140 -12.64 6.81 9.08
CA ALA A 140 -12.45 5.58 8.33
C ALA A 140 -10.96 5.19 8.27
N ALA A 141 -10.07 6.15 7.97
CA ALA A 141 -8.63 5.92 7.94
C ALA A 141 -8.05 5.51 9.31
N ILE A 142 -8.59 6.02 10.40
CA ILE A 142 -8.22 5.62 11.76
C ILE A 142 -8.68 4.18 12.06
N ALA A 143 -9.89 3.81 11.63
CA ALA A 143 -10.48 2.51 11.94
C ALA A 143 -9.78 1.33 11.24
N ILE A 144 -9.09 1.56 10.14
CA ILE A 144 -8.37 0.50 9.41
C ILE A 144 -6.94 0.26 9.92
N LYS A 145 -6.40 1.09 10.81
CA LYS A 145 -5.04 0.91 11.38
C LYS A 145 -4.91 -0.41 12.13
N THR A 146 -3.70 -0.97 12.10
CA THR A 146 -3.29 -2.09 12.98
C THR A 146 -2.14 -1.63 13.88
N THR A 147 -0.91 -1.86 13.47
CA THR A 147 0.32 -1.39 14.12
C THR A 147 0.73 0.02 13.68
N ASP A 148 0.01 0.59 12.71
CA ASP A 148 0.23 1.96 12.26
C ASP A 148 0.20 2.96 13.42
N THR A 149 1.20 3.85 13.51
CA THR A 149 1.23 4.91 14.53
C THR A 149 0.36 6.09 14.13
N VAL A 150 0.29 6.39 12.83
CA VAL A 150 -0.52 7.45 12.23
C VAL A 150 -1.52 6.89 11.21
N HIS A 151 -2.63 7.58 10.98
CA HIS A 151 -3.49 7.30 9.84
C HIS A 151 -2.94 7.98 8.59
N LYS A 152 -3.11 7.34 7.43
CA LYS A 152 -2.50 7.77 6.18
C LYS A 152 -3.58 8.19 5.19
N THR A 153 -3.49 9.42 4.70
CA THR A 153 -4.44 10.00 3.74
C THR A 153 -3.73 10.89 2.73
N ALA A 154 -4.25 10.92 1.50
CA ALA A 154 -3.71 11.77 0.44
C ALA A 154 -4.84 12.31 -0.44
N VAL A 155 -4.61 13.43 -1.10
CA VAL A 155 -5.57 14.06 -2.02
C VAL A 155 -4.81 14.76 -3.15
N ALA A 156 -5.24 14.52 -4.39
CA ALA A 156 -4.83 15.30 -5.56
C ALA A 156 -6.06 15.94 -6.21
N GLN A 157 -5.88 17.12 -6.77
CA GLN A 157 -6.95 17.88 -7.44
C GLN A 157 -6.58 18.06 -8.92
N GLY A 158 -7.46 17.63 -9.81
CA GLY A 158 -7.27 17.81 -11.25
C GLY A 158 -7.81 19.11 -11.78
N ALA A 159 -7.40 19.45 -13.01
CA ALA A 159 -7.93 20.59 -13.72
C ALA A 159 -9.45 20.43 -13.96
N GLY A 160 -10.21 21.50 -13.76
CA GLY A 160 -11.68 21.43 -13.82
C GLY A 160 -12.36 21.05 -12.50
N GLY A 161 -11.59 20.82 -11.41
CA GLY A 161 -12.10 20.73 -10.05
C GLY A 161 -12.57 19.35 -9.61
N TRP A 162 -12.26 18.29 -10.37
CA TRP A 162 -12.40 16.91 -9.91
C TRP A 162 -11.23 16.55 -8.95
N VAL A 163 -11.43 15.52 -8.14
CA VAL A 163 -10.53 15.17 -7.04
C VAL A 163 -10.26 13.66 -7.03
N VAL A 164 -9.03 13.27 -6.68
CA VAL A 164 -8.70 11.93 -6.21
C VAL A 164 -8.36 12.02 -4.73
N GLY A 165 -9.09 11.29 -3.90
CA GLY A 165 -8.80 11.17 -2.47
C GLY A 165 -8.44 9.74 -2.12
N GLY A 166 -7.66 9.53 -1.06
CA GLY A 166 -7.26 8.20 -0.66
C GLY A 166 -7.01 8.06 0.83
N MET A 167 -7.13 6.82 1.31
CA MET A 167 -6.67 6.38 2.63
C MET A 167 -5.91 5.06 2.49
N ALA A 168 -4.93 4.86 3.35
CA ALA A 168 -4.15 3.62 3.43
C ALA A 168 -3.86 3.21 4.88
N LYS A 169 -3.63 1.92 5.10
CA LYS A 169 -3.02 1.37 6.30
C LYS A 169 -1.92 0.39 5.92
N GLY A 170 -0.90 0.30 6.76
CA GLY A 170 0.21 -0.62 6.68
C GLY A 170 1.42 -0.08 7.43
N ALA A 171 2.10 -0.95 8.18
CA ALA A 171 3.33 -0.67 8.90
C ALA A 171 4.28 -1.87 8.91
N GLY A 172 3.77 -3.11 8.98
CA GLY A 172 4.52 -4.35 8.86
C GLY A 172 4.04 -5.23 7.72
N MET A 173 4.83 -6.26 7.35
CA MET A 173 4.59 -7.15 6.22
C MET A 173 4.49 -6.36 4.90
N LEU A 174 5.41 -5.40 4.71
CA LEU A 174 5.43 -4.48 3.58
C LEU A 174 6.43 -4.95 2.50
N ALA A 175 5.96 -5.76 1.53
CA ALA A 175 6.78 -6.24 0.41
C ALA A 175 6.02 -6.24 -0.93
N PRO A 176 6.73 -6.17 -2.07
CA PRO A 176 6.15 -6.03 -3.39
C PRO A 176 5.11 -7.11 -3.76
N GLY A 177 4.16 -6.72 -4.58
CA GLY A 177 3.00 -7.52 -4.96
C GLY A 177 1.76 -7.08 -4.18
N LEU A 178 1.78 -5.80 -3.83
CA LEU A 178 1.00 -5.06 -2.85
C LEU A 178 1.40 -5.50 -1.42
N ALA A 179 2.15 -4.64 -0.72
CA ALA A 179 2.54 -4.80 0.69
C ALA A 179 1.30 -4.88 1.60
N THR A 180 1.38 -5.37 2.84
CA THR A 180 0.21 -5.47 3.77
C THR A 180 -0.48 -4.14 3.90
N MET A 181 -1.20 -3.79 2.85
CA MET A 181 -1.94 -2.56 2.78
C MET A 181 -3.41 -2.80 2.44
N LEU A 182 -4.25 -2.04 3.08
CA LEU A 182 -5.60 -1.79 2.60
C LEU A 182 -5.61 -0.34 2.14
N VAL A 183 -5.95 -0.14 0.87
CA VAL A 183 -6.03 1.18 0.25
C VAL A 183 -7.39 1.35 -0.39
N VAL A 184 -8.05 2.45 -0.10
CA VAL A 184 -9.26 2.89 -0.82
C VAL A 184 -8.97 4.26 -1.41
N LEU A 185 -9.10 4.34 -2.72
CA LEU A 185 -9.04 5.57 -3.50
C LEU A 185 -10.43 5.91 -4.00
N THR A 186 -10.78 7.17 -4.04
CA THR A 186 -12.06 7.68 -4.53
C THR A 186 -11.84 8.84 -5.48
N THR A 187 -12.68 8.95 -6.51
CA THR A 187 -12.70 10.12 -7.38
C THR A 187 -14.14 10.52 -7.72
N ASP A 188 -14.35 11.79 -7.90
CA ASP A 188 -15.64 12.31 -8.43
C ASP A 188 -15.62 12.54 -9.94
N ALA A 189 -14.53 12.19 -10.62
CA ALA A 189 -14.46 12.19 -12.08
C ALA A 189 -15.48 11.23 -12.70
N ASP A 190 -16.00 11.56 -13.87
CA ASP A 190 -16.95 10.76 -14.63
C ASP A 190 -16.20 9.81 -15.56
N LEU A 191 -15.90 8.60 -15.07
CA LEU A 191 -15.07 7.59 -15.71
C LEU A 191 -15.69 6.19 -15.61
N GLU A 192 -15.35 5.33 -16.56
CA GLU A 192 -15.74 3.94 -16.58
C GLU A 192 -14.73 3.05 -15.84
N ALA A 193 -15.13 1.84 -15.46
CA ALA A 193 -14.28 0.90 -14.72
C ALA A 193 -12.98 0.55 -15.45
N GLN A 194 -12.99 0.49 -16.78
CA GLN A 194 -11.80 0.21 -17.59
C GLN A 194 -10.75 1.33 -17.50
N ASP A 195 -11.20 2.60 -17.46
CA ASP A 195 -10.30 3.75 -17.31
C ASP A 195 -9.65 3.74 -15.92
N LEU A 196 -10.45 3.40 -14.89
CA LEU A 196 -9.97 3.25 -13.52
C LEU A 196 -8.95 2.12 -13.40
N ASP A 197 -9.20 0.94 -14.00
CA ASP A 197 -8.28 -0.20 -13.96
C ASP A 197 -6.95 0.13 -14.62
N THR A 198 -6.99 0.79 -15.78
CA THR A 198 -5.78 1.20 -16.51
C THR A 198 -4.93 2.16 -15.67
N ALA A 199 -5.54 3.21 -15.12
CA ALA A 199 -4.83 4.20 -14.29
C ALA A 199 -4.29 3.57 -13.00
N LEU A 200 -5.11 2.73 -12.32
CA LEU A 200 -4.73 2.11 -11.05
C LEU A 200 -3.54 1.16 -11.22
N ARG A 201 -3.55 0.29 -12.23
CA ARG A 201 -2.42 -0.64 -12.50
C ARG A 201 -1.14 0.11 -12.86
N ALA A 202 -1.23 1.15 -13.66
CA ALA A 202 -0.08 1.99 -13.98
C ALA A 202 0.51 2.66 -12.74
N ALA A 203 -0.35 3.19 -11.86
CA ALA A 203 0.05 3.83 -10.62
C ALA A 203 0.68 2.85 -9.62
N THR A 204 0.02 1.71 -9.35
CA THR A 204 0.50 0.72 -8.36
C THR A 204 1.86 0.15 -8.74
N ARG A 205 2.09 -0.12 -10.03
CA ARG A 205 3.36 -0.64 -10.56
C ARG A 205 4.57 0.25 -10.18
N THR A 206 4.40 1.56 -10.14
CA THR A 206 5.51 2.51 -9.91
C THR A 206 5.50 3.12 -8.49
N THR A 207 4.54 2.72 -7.64
CA THR A 207 4.39 3.24 -6.28
C THR A 207 4.37 2.10 -5.25
N PHE A 208 3.23 1.49 -4.99
CA PHE A 208 3.08 0.45 -3.96
C PHE A 208 3.94 -0.79 -4.25
N ASP A 209 4.06 -1.20 -5.51
CA ASP A 209 4.92 -2.33 -5.90
C ASP A 209 6.42 -2.00 -5.79
N ARG A 210 6.77 -0.77 -5.45
CA ARG A 210 8.14 -0.31 -5.20
C ARG A 210 8.47 -0.18 -3.71
N VAL A 211 7.55 -0.57 -2.84
CA VAL A 211 7.76 -0.63 -1.39
C VAL A 211 8.17 -2.04 -0.99
N ASP A 212 9.31 -2.19 -0.30
CA ASP A 212 9.83 -3.48 0.15
C ASP A 212 10.56 -3.30 1.50
N SER A 213 9.79 -3.20 2.60
CA SER A 213 10.35 -2.94 3.92
C SER A 213 10.96 -4.21 4.54
N ASP A 214 10.23 -5.33 4.56
CA ASP A 214 10.60 -6.53 5.30
C ASP A 214 10.59 -7.84 4.47
N GLY A 215 10.31 -7.74 3.16
CA GLY A 215 10.32 -8.89 2.25
C GLY A 215 9.13 -9.85 2.42
N CYS A 216 8.17 -9.53 3.28
CA CYS A 216 7.02 -10.39 3.57
C CYS A 216 5.76 -9.89 2.85
N MET A 217 5.26 -10.68 1.89
CA MET A 217 4.06 -10.35 1.12
C MET A 217 2.80 -10.79 1.85
N SER A 218 1.83 -9.89 2.02
CA SER A 218 0.56 -10.15 2.69
C SER A 218 -0.38 -11.08 1.90
N THR A 219 -1.27 -11.71 2.64
CA THR A 219 -2.40 -12.49 2.12
C THR A 219 -3.64 -11.64 1.79
N ASN A 220 -3.64 -10.36 2.19
CA ASN A 220 -4.84 -9.52 2.25
C ASN A 220 -4.79 -8.25 1.40
N ASP A 221 -3.66 -7.94 0.78
CA ASP A 221 -3.47 -6.64 0.10
C ASP A 221 -4.58 -6.35 -0.88
N THR A 222 -5.13 -5.16 -0.75
CA THR A 222 -6.25 -4.69 -1.53
C THR A 222 -6.10 -3.20 -1.79
N VAL A 223 -6.06 -2.80 -3.05
CA VAL A 223 -6.12 -1.40 -3.49
C VAL A 223 -7.35 -1.23 -4.36
N LEU A 224 -8.30 -0.44 -3.92
CA LEU A 224 -9.55 -0.16 -4.62
C LEU A 224 -9.57 1.29 -5.09
N LEU A 225 -10.10 1.54 -6.29
CA LEU A 225 -10.37 2.86 -6.83
C LEU A 225 -11.83 2.92 -7.29
N LEU A 226 -12.60 3.85 -6.71
CA LEU A 226 -14.02 4.02 -6.97
C LEU A 226 -14.27 5.40 -7.60
N ALA A 227 -15.13 5.48 -8.60
CA ALA A 227 -15.57 6.73 -9.22
C ALA A 227 -17.05 6.96 -8.99
N SER A 228 -17.40 8.16 -8.51
CA SER A 228 -18.77 8.58 -8.28
C SER A 228 -19.40 9.31 -9.49
N GLY A 229 -18.60 9.89 -10.38
CA GLY A 229 -19.08 10.73 -11.49
C GLY A 229 -19.70 12.06 -11.04
N ALA A 230 -19.63 12.39 -9.75
CA ALA A 230 -20.38 13.52 -9.17
C ALA A 230 -19.83 14.91 -9.54
N SER A 231 -18.63 15.00 -10.12
CA SER A 231 -18.12 16.26 -10.69
C SER A 231 -18.72 16.57 -12.06
N GLY A 232 -19.18 15.54 -12.80
CA GLY A 232 -19.59 15.63 -14.20
C GLY A 232 -18.43 15.91 -15.17
N VAL A 233 -17.19 15.82 -14.70
CA VAL A 233 -15.97 16.07 -15.50
C VAL A 233 -15.34 14.73 -15.90
N THR A 234 -15.14 14.56 -17.21
CA THR A 234 -14.33 13.45 -17.75
C THR A 234 -12.93 13.98 -18.06
N PRO A 235 -11.93 13.71 -17.21
CA PRO A 235 -10.57 14.18 -17.44
C PRO A 235 -9.89 13.45 -18.60
N PRO A 236 -8.84 14.03 -19.22
CA PRO A 236 -7.94 13.30 -20.09
C PRO A 236 -7.30 12.12 -19.35
N ALA A 237 -7.13 10.98 -20.03
CA ALA A 237 -6.62 9.74 -19.41
C ALA A 237 -5.23 9.92 -18.75
N GLU A 238 -4.33 10.67 -19.39
CA GLU A 238 -2.99 10.95 -18.85
C GLU A 238 -3.04 11.80 -17.58
N GLU A 239 -3.91 12.82 -17.54
CA GLU A 239 -4.07 13.69 -16.37
C GLU A 239 -4.65 12.90 -15.19
N PHE A 240 -5.65 12.04 -15.45
CA PHE A 240 -6.25 11.20 -14.43
C PHE A 240 -5.23 10.18 -13.88
N ALA A 241 -4.49 9.51 -14.77
CA ALA A 241 -3.46 8.53 -14.37
C ALA A 241 -2.37 9.18 -13.51
N GLU A 242 -1.95 10.41 -13.84
CA GLU A 242 -0.96 11.14 -13.04
C GLU A 242 -1.50 11.52 -11.65
N ALA A 243 -2.75 11.98 -11.53
CA ALA A 243 -3.36 12.28 -10.23
C ALA A 243 -3.50 11.02 -9.36
N VAL A 244 -3.90 9.88 -9.95
CA VAL A 244 -3.93 8.59 -9.23
C VAL A 244 -2.52 8.19 -8.79
N ARG A 245 -1.51 8.33 -9.67
CA ARG A 245 -0.11 8.04 -9.35
C ARG A 245 0.40 8.93 -8.21
N GLU A 246 0.07 10.22 -8.21
CA GLU A 246 0.45 11.18 -7.16
C GLU A 246 -0.09 10.75 -5.79
N VAL A 247 -1.39 10.44 -5.70
CA VAL A 247 -2.02 9.97 -4.46
C VAL A 247 -1.41 8.64 -4.00
N CYS A 248 -1.21 7.68 -4.91
CA CYS A 248 -0.57 6.40 -4.59
C CYS A 248 0.88 6.58 -4.10
N ALA A 249 1.65 7.47 -4.74
CA ALA A 249 3.03 7.76 -4.36
C ALA A 249 3.11 8.44 -2.98
N ASP A 250 2.19 9.33 -2.67
CA ASP A 250 2.14 9.96 -1.35
C ASP A 250 1.79 8.94 -0.27
N LEU A 251 0.75 8.12 -0.48
CA LEU A 251 0.38 7.05 0.45
C LEU A 251 1.53 6.02 0.63
N ALA A 252 2.22 5.65 -0.45
CA ALA A 252 3.37 4.74 -0.38
C ALA A 252 4.52 5.31 0.48
N ARG A 253 4.81 6.62 0.36
CA ARG A 253 5.79 7.29 1.24
C ARG A 253 5.35 7.31 2.70
N GLN A 254 4.05 7.54 2.98
CA GLN A 254 3.51 7.49 4.33
C GLN A 254 3.60 6.08 4.93
N LEU A 255 3.41 5.01 4.13
CA LEU A 255 3.59 3.62 4.56
C LEU A 255 5.04 3.36 4.98
N ILE A 256 6.02 3.75 4.16
CA ILE A 256 7.45 3.60 4.47
C ILE A 256 7.85 4.43 5.69
N GLY A 257 7.36 5.67 5.78
CA GLY A 257 7.69 6.57 6.89
C GLY A 257 7.15 6.11 8.26
N ASP A 258 6.14 5.22 8.26
CA ASP A 258 5.48 4.66 9.45
C ASP A 258 5.72 3.15 9.60
N ALA A 259 6.73 2.61 8.92
CA ALA A 259 7.06 1.19 9.02
C ALA A 259 7.54 0.82 10.44
N GLU A 260 7.13 -0.37 10.91
CA GLU A 260 7.41 -0.87 12.26
C GLU A 260 8.88 -0.72 12.65
N GLY A 261 9.14 -0.01 13.75
CA GLY A 261 10.48 0.17 14.32
C GLY A 261 11.51 0.87 13.43
N ALA A 262 11.12 1.44 12.29
CA ALA A 262 12.05 2.04 11.33
C ALA A 262 12.62 3.38 11.83
N SER A 263 13.94 3.54 11.73
CA SER A 263 14.64 4.79 12.03
C SER A 263 15.13 5.53 10.78
N LYS A 264 15.29 4.83 9.65
CA LYS A 264 15.72 5.38 8.36
C LYS A 264 14.75 4.96 7.24
N ASP A 265 14.45 5.90 6.35
CA ASP A 265 13.75 5.69 5.09
C ASP A 265 14.80 5.61 3.99
N ILE A 266 14.90 4.46 3.31
CA ILE A 266 15.94 4.20 2.34
C ILE A 266 15.36 4.24 0.94
N ARG A 267 15.84 5.18 0.13
CA ARG A 267 15.53 5.29 -1.29
C ARG A 267 16.66 4.64 -2.11
N ILE A 268 16.38 3.50 -2.72
CA ILE A 268 17.29 2.79 -3.60
C ILE A 268 16.93 3.14 -5.05
N GLU A 269 17.82 3.83 -5.72
CA GLU A 269 17.70 4.21 -7.12
C GLU A 269 18.69 3.39 -7.95
N VAL A 270 18.15 2.50 -8.78
CA VAL A 270 18.95 1.72 -9.72
C VAL A 270 18.84 2.39 -11.08
N VAL A 271 19.97 2.74 -11.67
CA VAL A 271 20.08 3.42 -12.98
C VAL A 271 20.99 2.62 -13.91
N GLY A 272 20.98 2.98 -15.19
CA GLY A 272 21.84 2.31 -16.18
C GLY A 272 21.54 0.83 -16.36
N ALA A 273 20.33 0.37 -16.08
CA ALA A 273 19.92 -1.02 -16.26
C ALA A 273 19.57 -1.32 -17.73
N ALA A 274 19.72 -2.58 -18.14
CA ALA A 274 19.33 -3.04 -19.48
C ALA A 274 17.82 -3.02 -19.66
N THR A 275 17.07 -3.39 -18.61
CA THR A 275 15.59 -3.36 -18.55
C THR A 275 15.11 -2.77 -17.22
N GLU A 276 13.86 -2.28 -17.18
CA GLU A 276 13.23 -1.87 -15.93
C GLU A 276 13.13 -3.03 -14.93
N ASP A 277 12.88 -4.25 -15.42
CA ASP A 277 12.77 -5.44 -14.57
C ASP A 277 14.12 -5.77 -13.91
N ASP A 278 15.24 -5.63 -14.63
CA ASP A 278 16.59 -5.74 -14.04
C ASP A 278 16.80 -4.71 -12.93
N ALA A 279 16.41 -3.45 -13.17
CA ALA A 279 16.53 -2.41 -12.16
C ALA A 279 15.69 -2.71 -10.91
N VAL A 280 14.49 -3.24 -11.09
CA VAL A 280 13.61 -3.66 -9.99
C VAL A 280 14.19 -4.86 -9.23
N GLU A 281 14.71 -5.88 -9.93
CA GLU A 281 15.34 -7.05 -9.30
C GLU A 281 16.51 -6.63 -8.42
N VAL A 282 17.40 -5.81 -8.96
CA VAL A 282 18.55 -5.27 -8.21
C VAL A 282 18.12 -4.44 -7.02
N GLY A 283 17.18 -3.51 -7.19
CA GLY A 283 16.67 -2.68 -6.11
C GLY A 283 16.05 -3.50 -4.97
N ARG A 284 15.28 -4.55 -5.30
CA ARG A 284 14.70 -5.47 -4.30
C ARG A 284 15.76 -6.30 -3.61
N SER A 285 16.79 -6.78 -4.33
CA SER A 285 17.90 -7.51 -3.72
C SER A 285 18.64 -6.65 -2.69
N ILE A 286 18.87 -5.37 -3.01
CA ILE A 286 19.47 -4.41 -2.09
C ILE A 286 18.54 -4.16 -0.88
N ALA A 287 17.24 -3.94 -1.12
CA ALA A 287 16.25 -3.67 -0.08
C ALA A 287 16.11 -4.80 0.95
N ARG A 288 16.24 -6.06 0.51
CA ARG A 288 16.10 -7.26 1.34
C ARG A 288 17.38 -7.71 2.04
N ASN A 289 18.48 -7.00 1.81
CA ASN A 289 19.76 -7.37 2.40
C ASN A 289 19.84 -6.91 3.88
N ASN A 290 19.53 -7.82 4.81
CA ASN A 290 19.54 -7.54 6.24
C ASN A 290 20.88 -6.97 6.72
N LEU A 291 22.01 -7.44 6.16
CA LEU A 291 23.33 -6.99 6.56
C LEU A 291 23.55 -5.52 6.16
N LEU A 292 23.04 -5.09 5.00
CA LEU A 292 23.03 -3.70 4.57
C LEU A 292 22.10 -2.86 5.45
N LYS A 293 20.89 -3.34 5.71
CA LYS A 293 19.90 -2.61 6.53
C LYS A 293 20.43 -2.33 7.94
N CYS A 294 21.16 -3.28 8.55
CA CYS A 294 21.85 -3.05 9.82
C CYS A 294 23.00 -2.03 9.72
N ALA A 295 23.72 -2.00 8.58
CA ALA A 295 24.76 -1.00 8.37
C ALA A 295 24.17 0.41 8.28
N ILE A 296 23.06 0.58 7.53
CA ILE A 296 22.36 1.86 7.41
C ILE A 296 21.85 2.32 8.78
N HIS A 297 21.31 1.42 9.60
CA HIS A 297 20.93 1.72 10.98
C HIS A 297 22.09 2.24 11.82
N GLY A 298 23.27 1.64 11.66
CA GLY A 298 24.50 2.05 12.33
C GLY A 298 25.24 3.21 11.66
N GLU A 299 24.63 3.86 10.67
CA GLU A 299 25.23 4.96 9.91
C GLU A 299 26.59 4.59 9.23
N ASP A 300 26.73 3.29 8.87
CA ASP A 300 27.88 2.78 8.11
C ASP A 300 27.59 2.78 6.60
N PRO A 301 28.25 3.64 5.78
CA PRO A 301 28.06 3.67 4.33
C PRO A 301 28.75 2.49 3.63
N ASN A 302 28.24 1.29 3.90
CA ASN A 302 28.83 0.02 3.50
C ASN A 302 28.46 -0.36 2.07
N TRP A 303 29.10 0.28 1.10
CA TRP A 303 28.86 0.00 -0.32
C TRP A 303 29.23 -1.43 -0.74
N GLY A 304 30.14 -2.09 -0.04
CA GLY A 304 30.48 -3.50 -0.29
C GLY A 304 29.28 -4.43 -0.11
N ARG A 305 28.39 -4.13 0.86
CA ARG A 305 27.13 -4.86 1.06
C ARG A 305 26.11 -4.58 -0.05
N VAL A 306 26.14 -3.39 -0.65
CA VAL A 306 25.34 -3.07 -1.84
C VAL A 306 25.81 -3.91 -3.03
N LEU A 307 27.12 -3.95 -3.33
CA LEU A 307 27.65 -4.80 -4.40
C LEU A 307 27.37 -6.29 -4.17
N SER A 308 27.50 -6.76 -2.93
CA SER A 308 27.16 -8.13 -2.57
C SER A 308 25.71 -8.49 -2.88
N ALA A 309 24.76 -7.56 -2.66
CA ALA A 309 23.37 -7.77 -3.01
C ALA A 309 23.16 -7.77 -4.52
N ILE A 310 23.76 -6.83 -5.26
CA ILE A 310 23.69 -6.77 -6.73
C ILE A 310 24.20 -8.08 -7.34
N GLY A 311 25.32 -8.59 -6.84
CA GLY A 311 25.97 -9.80 -7.35
C GLY A 311 25.17 -11.09 -7.21
N THR A 312 24.02 -11.06 -6.51
CA THR A 312 23.12 -12.24 -6.38
C THR A 312 21.95 -12.23 -7.37
N THR A 313 21.83 -11.19 -8.19
CA THR A 313 20.73 -11.01 -9.15
C THR A 313 21.06 -11.64 -10.51
N SER A 314 20.03 -11.81 -11.33
CA SER A 314 20.16 -12.23 -12.73
C SER A 314 20.29 -11.06 -13.69
N ALA A 315 20.23 -9.82 -13.22
CA ALA A 315 20.31 -8.60 -14.01
C ALA A 315 21.61 -8.50 -14.80
N ALA A 316 21.55 -7.88 -15.98
CA ALA A 316 22.71 -7.66 -16.83
C ALA A 316 23.61 -6.56 -16.27
N PHE A 317 24.87 -6.86 -15.98
CA PHE A 317 25.92 -5.90 -15.64
C PHE A 317 27.32 -6.51 -15.75
N GLN A 318 28.37 -5.64 -15.74
CA GLN A 318 29.76 -6.07 -15.62
C GLN A 318 30.28 -5.61 -14.26
N PRO A 319 30.86 -6.49 -13.43
CA PRO A 319 31.28 -6.14 -12.05
C PRO A 319 32.28 -4.97 -11.97
N ASP A 320 33.15 -4.84 -12.96
CA ASP A 320 34.15 -3.77 -13.07
C ASP A 320 33.61 -2.44 -13.64
N GLN A 321 32.30 -2.37 -13.93
CA GLN A 321 31.62 -1.14 -14.37
C GLN A 321 30.59 -0.63 -13.37
N LEU A 322 30.33 -1.39 -12.28
CA LEU A 322 29.37 -1.00 -11.25
C LEU A 322 29.81 0.26 -10.50
N ASN A 323 28.86 1.17 -10.30
CA ASN A 323 29.08 2.35 -9.47
C ASN A 323 28.02 2.43 -8.37
N VAL A 324 28.42 2.88 -7.17
CA VAL A 324 27.50 3.05 -6.03
C VAL A 324 27.75 4.41 -5.38
N ALA A 325 26.68 5.18 -5.23
CA ALA A 325 26.68 6.37 -4.40
C ALA A 325 25.78 6.20 -3.18
N ILE A 326 26.18 6.77 -2.04
CA ILE A 326 25.36 6.88 -0.83
C ILE A 326 25.27 8.35 -0.48
N ASN A 327 24.04 8.87 -0.38
CA ASN A 327 23.75 10.30 -0.19
C ASN A 327 24.53 11.24 -1.14
N GLY A 328 24.71 10.80 -2.39
CA GLY A 328 25.37 11.57 -3.45
C GLY A 328 26.89 11.43 -3.51
N VAL A 329 27.52 10.75 -2.54
CA VAL A 329 28.96 10.47 -2.57
C VAL A 329 29.20 9.14 -3.29
N TRP A 330 29.96 9.15 -4.37
CA TRP A 330 30.28 7.97 -5.17
C TRP A 330 31.37 7.11 -4.50
N VAL A 331 30.99 6.35 -3.49
CA VAL A 331 31.89 5.53 -2.66
C VAL A 331 32.43 4.29 -3.39
N CYS A 332 31.82 3.90 -4.51
CA CYS A 332 32.32 2.87 -5.41
C CYS A 332 32.30 3.39 -6.86
N LYS A 333 33.38 3.24 -7.59
CA LYS A 333 33.51 3.57 -9.02
C LYS A 333 34.19 2.44 -9.76
N ASN A 334 33.59 2.00 -10.87
CA ASN A 334 34.12 0.90 -11.71
C ASN A 334 34.48 -0.34 -10.88
N GLY A 335 33.57 -0.78 -10.01
CA GLY A 335 33.75 -1.95 -9.14
C GLY A 335 34.82 -1.81 -8.06
N SER A 336 35.41 -0.62 -7.88
CA SER A 336 36.52 -0.36 -6.97
C SER A 336 36.20 0.79 -6.03
N VAL A 337 37.10 1.05 -5.05
CA VAL A 337 36.99 2.18 -4.13
C VAL A 337 36.91 3.50 -4.92
N GLY A 338 35.87 4.28 -4.62
CA GLY A 338 35.64 5.60 -5.17
C GLY A 338 36.08 6.74 -4.23
N GLU A 339 35.16 7.64 -3.93
CA GLU A 339 35.38 8.75 -3.01
C GLU A 339 35.44 8.29 -1.57
N ASP A 340 36.01 9.13 -0.69
CA ASP A 340 36.14 8.81 0.71
C ASP A 340 34.76 8.63 1.36
N ARG A 341 34.54 7.49 1.99
CA ARG A 341 33.32 7.13 2.71
C ARG A 341 33.02 8.09 3.89
N GLU A 342 34.03 8.76 4.45
CA GLU A 342 33.86 9.71 5.55
C GLU A 342 33.12 10.97 5.10
N LEU A 343 32.98 11.21 3.79
CA LEU A 343 32.18 12.30 3.22
C LEU A 343 30.66 12.01 3.27
N VAL A 344 30.25 10.77 3.53
CA VAL A 344 28.84 10.38 3.55
C VAL A 344 28.20 10.79 4.88
N ASP A 345 27.25 11.71 4.83
CA ASP A 345 26.43 12.08 6.00
C ASP A 345 25.14 11.24 6.01
N MET A 346 24.98 10.38 7.02
CA MET A 346 23.82 9.50 7.21
C MET A 346 22.98 9.86 8.45
N ARG A 347 23.20 10.99 9.09
CA ARG A 347 22.49 11.39 10.32
C ARG A 347 21.00 11.66 10.09
N TYR A 348 20.60 12.02 8.88
CA TYR A 348 19.21 12.26 8.53
C TYR A 348 18.41 10.96 8.40
N ARG A 349 17.07 11.06 8.53
CA ARG A 349 16.17 9.92 8.40
C ARG A 349 16.21 9.35 6.97
N GLU A 350 16.21 10.18 5.96
CA GLU A 350 16.29 9.73 4.56
C GLU A 350 17.74 9.37 4.20
N VAL A 351 17.92 8.17 3.65
CA VAL A 351 19.17 7.69 3.07
C VAL A 351 18.93 7.33 1.61
N ARG A 352 19.74 7.84 0.71
CA ARG A 352 19.69 7.53 -0.72
C ARG A 352 20.86 6.65 -1.12
N ILE A 353 20.54 5.52 -1.77
CA ILE A 353 21.52 4.65 -2.42
C ILE A 353 21.26 4.72 -3.92
N THR A 354 22.29 5.09 -4.70
CA THR A 354 22.24 5.02 -6.16
C THR A 354 23.16 3.90 -6.61
N ALA A 355 22.61 2.91 -7.33
CA ALA A 355 23.35 1.81 -7.95
C ALA A 355 23.28 1.98 -9.48
N ASP A 356 24.42 2.25 -10.11
CA ASP A 356 24.52 2.37 -11.57
C ASP A 356 25.12 1.08 -12.13
N LEU A 357 24.33 0.39 -12.96
CA LEU A 357 24.72 -0.89 -13.57
C LEU A 357 25.54 -0.75 -14.84
N ALA A 358 25.56 0.44 -15.46
CA ALA A 358 26.24 0.75 -16.72
C ALA A 358 25.92 -0.25 -17.86
N ALA A 359 24.69 -0.82 -17.89
CA ALA A 359 24.25 -1.86 -18.82
C ALA A 359 23.18 -1.39 -19.81
N GLY A 360 22.64 -0.17 -19.63
CA GLY A 360 21.57 0.38 -20.49
C GLY A 360 21.10 1.74 -20.06
N GLY A 361 19.84 2.09 -20.34
CA GLY A 361 19.24 3.39 -20.04
C GLY A 361 18.05 3.34 -19.08
N GLU A 362 17.65 2.14 -18.64
CA GLU A 362 16.48 1.96 -17.79
C GLU A 362 16.79 2.17 -16.31
N SER A 363 15.75 2.45 -15.53
CA SER A 363 15.90 2.73 -14.11
C SER A 363 14.65 2.35 -13.30
N ALA A 364 14.85 2.14 -11.99
CA ALA A 364 13.76 1.96 -11.04
C ALA A 364 14.13 2.53 -9.67
N VAL A 365 13.12 2.87 -8.87
CA VAL A 365 13.28 3.26 -7.46
C VAL A 365 12.55 2.25 -6.59
N ILE A 366 13.25 1.74 -5.57
CA ILE A 366 12.69 0.89 -4.52
C ILE A 366 12.83 1.61 -3.18
N TRP A 367 11.76 1.56 -2.37
CA TRP A 367 11.74 2.12 -1.02
C TRP A 367 11.79 1.01 0.01
N THR A 368 12.64 1.17 1.01
CA THR A 368 12.79 0.25 2.13
C THR A 368 13.14 1.02 3.42
N ASN A 369 13.35 0.30 4.50
CA ASN A 369 13.74 0.82 5.80
C ASN A 369 15.00 0.12 6.30
N ASP A 370 15.64 0.67 7.33
CA ASP A 370 16.69 0.00 8.08
C ASP A 370 16.14 -1.18 8.90
N LEU A 371 17.03 -1.97 9.47
CA LEU A 371 16.69 -3.05 10.41
C LEU A 371 17.18 -2.68 11.80
N THR A 372 16.24 -2.47 12.70
CA THR A 372 16.46 -1.95 14.04
C THR A 372 16.16 -2.98 15.13
N ALA A 373 16.62 -2.70 16.35
CA ALA A 373 16.19 -3.47 17.53
C ALA A 373 14.69 -3.30 17.83
N ASP A 374 14.12 -2.12 17.51
CA ASP A 374 12.69 -1.84 17.71
C ASP A 374 11.82 -2.67 16.78
N TYR A 375 12.22 -2.85 15.49
CA TYR A 375 11.54 -3.78 14.58
C TYR A 375 11.49 -5.21 15.16
N VAL A 376 12.60 -5.70 15.68
CA VAL A 376 12.66 -7.03 16.31
C VAL A 376 11.77 -7.09 17.55
N HIS A 377 11.78 -6.03 18.38
CA HIS A 377 10.94 -5.95 19.57
C HIS A 377 9.45 -5.96 19.22
N GLU A 378 9.01 -5.11 18.30
CA GLU A 378 7.61 -5.02 17.88
C GLU A 378 7.10 -6.34 17.32
N ASN A 379 7.92 -7.05 16.51
CA ASN A 379 7.52 -8.31 15.89
C ASN A 379 7.71 -9.56 16.76
N SER A 380 8.33 -9.44 17.94
CA SER A 380 8.50 -10.54 18.90
C SER A 380 7.62 -10.42 20.14
N ALA A 381 7.12 -9.23 20.46
CA ALA A 381 6.37 -8.96 21.68
C ALA A 381 4.88 -9.30 21.59
N TYR A 382 4.31 -9.33 20.40
CA TYR A 382 2.89 -9.66 20.19
C TYR A 382 2.67 -10.33 18.82
N SER A 383 1.51 -10.99 18.67
CA SER A 383 1.04 -11.51 17.39
C SER A 383 -0.05 -10.60 16.83
N SER A 384 0.14 -10.08 15.66
CA SER A 384 -0.82 -9.20 14.97
C SER A 384 -1.44 -9.91 13.75
#